data_d997bc142a678d75b5709ed63c9bc040
#
_entry.id   d997bc142a678d75b5709ed63c9bc040
#
_cell.length_a   1.000
_cell.length_b   1.000
_cell.length_c   1.000
_cell.angle_alpha   90.00
_cell.angle_beta   90.00
_cell.angle_gamma   90.00
#
_symmetry.space_group_name_H-M   'P 1'
#
loop_
_entity.id
_entity.type
_entity.pdbx_description
1 polymer ?
#
loop_
_entity_poly.entity_id
_entity_poly.type
_entity_poly.pdbx_seq_one_letter_code
_entity_poly.pdbx_strand_id
1 'polypeptide(L)'
;PLNTVTLNEAGGSTGKPIGTRALFEPIRGKTTEIPEFWRNDLAAGQTIDGPAFIAEEDTTTVVDRGWRVSVDARGYLNLERAGAV
;
A
#
# COMPACT_ATOMS: atom_id res chain seq x y z
N PRO A 1 1.28 1.13 15.39
CA PRO A 1 1.24 0.77 15.48
C PRO A 1 1.00 0.17 15.59
N LEU A 2 0.72 0.17 15.39
CA LEU A 2 0.56 -0.39 15.51
C LEU A 2 0.82 -0.94 15.35
N ASN A 3 0.93 -0.99 14.98
CA ASN A 3 1.24 -1.58 14.85
C ASN A 3 1.43 -2.07 14.37
N THR A 4 1.31 -2.16 14.04
CA THR A 4 1.42 -2.76 13.53
C THR A 4 1.97 -3.62 13.36
N VAL A 5 2.48 -3.92 13.20
CA VAL A 5 3.18 -4.65 13.09
C VAL A 5 3.29 -5.76 13.73
N THR A 6 3.30 -5.94 14.63
CA THR A 6 3.44 -6.98 15.25
C THR A 6 2.67 -8.02 14.74
N LEU A 7 1.55 -7.84 14.36
CA LEU A 7 0.83 -8.83 13.92
C LEU A 7 1.38 -9.47 12.79
N ASN A 8 2.16 -8.87 12.14
CA ASN A 8 2.68 -9.40 11.08
C ASN A 8 3.52 -10.48 11.29
N GLU A 9 4.19 -10.50 12.28
CA GLU A 9 5.09 -11.44 12.46
C GLU A 9 4.53 -12.69 12.43
N ALA A 10 3.45 -12.83 12.83
CA ALA A 10 2.90 -14.05 12.90
C ALA A 10 2.83 -14.63 11.60
N GLY A 11 2.60 -14.00 10.69
CA GLY A 11 2.38 -14.58 9.47
C GLY A 11 3.45 -14.74 8.63
N GLY A 12 4.34 -14.20 8.80
CA GLY A 12 5.33 -14.29 7.97
C GLY A 12 5.25 -13.46 6.79
N SER A 13 4.27 -13.37 6.16
CA SER A 13 4.29 -12.62 5.05
C SER A 13 3.91 -11.38 5.41
N THR A 14 3.99 -10.53 5.36
CA THR A 14 3.91 -9.53 5.95
C THR A 14 3.74 -8.33 5.36
N GLY A 15 3.15 -8.19 4.34
CA GLY A 15 2.84 -6.95 3.79
C GLY A 15 4.01 -6.21 3.26
N LYS A 16 5.03 -6.88 2.89
CA LYS A 16 6.16 -6.20 2.29
C LYS A 16 5.95 -6.08 0.81
N PRO A 17 6.56 -5.08 0.16
CA PRO A 17 6.42 -4.97 -1.28
C PRO A 17 6.96 -6.19 -1.99
N ILE A 18 6.29 -6.58 -3.07
CA ILE A 18 6.78 -7.68 -3.85
C ILE A 18 7.71 -7.17 -4.94
N GLY A 19 7.83 -5.88 -5.10
CA GLY A 19 8.71 -5.31 -6.10
C GLY A 19 8.41 -3.85 -6.31
N THR A 20 8.86 -3.29 -7.39
CA THR A 20 8.56 -1.91 -7.72
C THR A 20 8.10 -1.83 -9.15
N ARG A 21 7.44 -0.73 -9.49
CA ARG A 21 6.97 -0.47 -10.82
C ARG A 21 7.30 0.94 -11.16
N ALA A 22 7.76 1.20 -12.35
CA ALA A 22 8.10 2.55 -12.75
C ALA A 22 6.84 3.30 -13.11
N LEU A 23 6.75 4.54 -12.67
CA LEU A 23 5.62 5.38 -13.00
C LEU A 23 6.12 6.74 -13.40
N PHE A 24 5.69 7.22 -14.57
CA PHE A 24 6.06 8.57 -14.96
C PHE A 24 5.09 9.55 -14.30
N GLU A 25 5.63 10.54 -13.61
CA GLU A 25 4.80 11.52 -12.94
C GLU A 25 4.92 12.83 -13.69
N PRO A 26 3.93 13.19 -14.50
CA PRO A 26 4.02 14.39 -15.33
C PRO A 26 4.29 15.65 -14.57
N ILE A 27 3.66 15.80 -13.41
CA ILE A 27 3.86 17.02 -12.66
C ILE A 27 5.27 17.14 -12.19
N ARG A 28 5.93 16.04 -11.86
CA ARG A 28 7.30 16.08 -11.41
C ARG A 28 8.26 15.91 -12.57
N GLY A 29 7.76 15.53 -13.71
CA GLY A 29 8.58 15.40 -14.90
C GLY A 29 9.60 14.29 -14.84
N LYS A 30 9.33 13.24 -14.07
CA LYS A 30 10.28 12.17 -13.97
C LYS A 30 9.61 10.86 -13.69
N THR A 31 10.35 9.78 -13.88
CA THR A 31 9.87 8.45 -13.60
C THR A 31 10.31 8.08 -12.19
N THR A 32 9.40 7.54 -11.43
CA THR A 32 9.68 7.16 -10.05
C THR A 32 9.40 5.68 -9.87
N GLU A 33 10.21 5.01 -9.08
CA GLU A 33 9.97 3.61 -8.77
C GLU A 33 8.99 3.54 -7.61
N ILE A 34 7.87 2.89 -7.84
CA ILE A 34 6.78 2.86 -6.86
C ILE A 34 6.66 1.44 -6.31
N PRO A 35 6.60 1.26 -5.02
CA PRO A 35 6.49 -0.08 -4.47
C PRO A 35 5.17 -0.72 -4.84
N GLU A 36 5.20 -2.01 -5.12
CA GLU A 36 4.00 -2.75 -5.45
C GLU A 36 3.79 -3.82 -4.40
N PHE A 37 2.58 -3.91 -3.89
CA PHE A 37 2.24 -4.87 -2.85
C PHE A 37 1.24 -5.87 -3.41
N TRP A 38 1.20 -7.05 -2.85
CA TRP A 38 0.22 -8.06 -3.23
C TRP A 38 -0.88 -8.05 -2.18
N ARG A 39 -2.13 -7.84 -2.63
CA ARG A 39 -3.23 -7.65 -1.74
C ARG A 39 -3.36 -8.76 -0.72
N ASN A 40 -3.16 -9.98 -1.11
CA ASN A 40 -3.33 -11.07 -0.19
C ASN A 40 -2.27 -11.17 0.88
N ASP A 41 -1.19 -10.42 0.74
CA ASP A 41 -0.16 -10.40 1.77
C ASP A 41 -0.42 -9.34 2.83
N LEU A 42 -1.41 -8.51 2.66
CA LEU A 42 -1.64 -7.41 3.58
C LEU A 42 -2.41 -7.91 4.79
N ALA A 43 -2.03 -7.44 5.95
CA ALA A 43 -2.66 -7.86 7.19
C ALA A 43 -3.63 -6.82 7.70
N ALA A 44 -4.61 -7.25 8.45
CA ALA A 44 -5.55 -6.31 9.06
C ALA A 44 -4.78 -5.34 9.93
N GLY A 45 -5.10 -4.10 9.83
CA GLY A 45 -4.44 -3.06 10.61
C GLY A 45 -3.23 -2.47 9.91
N GLN A 46 -2.82 -3.04 8.79
CA GLN A 46 -1.65 -2.51 8.09
C GLN A 46 -2.02 -1.25 7.33
N THR A 47 -1.09 -0.32 7.24
CA THR A 47 -1.32 0.88 6.46
C THR A 47 -0.20 1.03 5.45
N ILE A 48 -0.51 1.60 4.31
CA ILE A 48 0.46 1.83 3.26
C ILE A 48 0.28 3.25 2.77
N ASP A 49 1.34 4.03 2.80
CA ASP A 49 1.28 5.40 2.31
C ASP A 49 1.60 5.41 0.84
N GLY A 50 0.94 6.24 0.10
CA GLY A 50 1.24 6.43 -1.30
C GLY A 50 2.53 7.21 -1.51
N PRO A 51 3.12 7.08 -2.66
CA PRO A 51 2.59 6.34 -3.80
C PRO A 51 2.86 4.85 -3.70
N ALA A 52 1.89 4.07 -4.07
CA ALA A 52 2.04 2.62 -4.00
C ALA A 52 1.04 1.95 -4.92
N PHE A 53 1.33 0.73 -5.32
CA PHE A 53 0.37 -0.07 -6.04
C PHE A 53 0.01 -1.28 -5.20
N ILE A 54 -1.25 -1.66 -5.21
CA ILE A 54 -1.69 -2.87 -4.52
C ILE A 54 -2.33 -3.75 -5.57
N ALA A 55 -1.66 -4.82 -5.92
CA ALA A 55 -2.09 -5.69 -7.01
C ALA A 55 -2.96 -6.84 -6.51
N GLU A 56 -3.98 -7.17 -7.28
CA GLU A 56 -4.77 -8.35 -7.03
C GLU A 56 -4.83 -9.11 -8.32
N GLU A 57 -5.56 -10.23 -8.35
CA GLU A 57 -5.56 -11.03 -9.51
C GLU A 57 -5.99 -10.32 -10.74
N ASP A 58 -7.01 -9.56 -10.73
CA ASP A 58 -7.53 -8.92 -11.92
C ASP A 58 -7.41 -7.42 -11.95
N THR A 59 -6.85 -6.81 -10.95
CA THR A 59 -6.84 -5.35 -10.91
C THR A 59 -5.74 -4.84 -10.01
N THR A 60 -5.49 -3.56 -10.06
CA THR A 60 -4.48 -2.93 -9.24
C THR A 60 -5.07 -1.65 -8.66
N THR A 61 -4.92 -1.48 -7.36
CA THR A 61 -5.33 -0.24 -6.72
C THR A 61 -4.13 0.68 -6.69
N VAL A 62 -4.33 1.91 -7.11
CA VAL A 62 -3.27 2.89 -7.10
C VAL A 62 -3.46 3.79 -5.90
N VAL A 63 -2.47 3.85 -5.03
CA VAL A 63 -2.51 4.72 -3.87
C VAL A 63 -1.67 5.92 -4.25
N ASP A 64 -2.33 7.04 -4.54
CA ASP A 64 -1.61 8.21 -4.99
C ASP A 64 -0.81 8.87 -3.89
N ARG A 65 0.13 9.71 -4.30
CA ARG A 65 0.90 10.47 -3.37
C ARG A 65 -0.04 11.29 -2.52
N GLY A 66 0.15 11.30 -1.25
CA GLY A 66 -0.71 12.05 -0.34
C GLY A 66 -1.90 11.26 0.15
N TRP A 67 -2.01 10.01 -0.25
CA TRP A 67 -3.09 9.16 0.22
C TRP A 67 -2.53 7.98 1.01
N ARG A 68 -3.38 7.40 1.82
CA ARG A 68 -3.00 6.25 2.62
C ARG A 68 -4.10 5.21 2.51
N VAL A 69 -3.72 3.95 2.42
CA VAL A 69 -4.70 2.91 2.47
C VAL A 69 -4.53 2.17 3.79
N SER A 70 -5.61 1.75 4.39
CA SER A 70 -5.55 0.92 5.58
C SER A 70 -6.38 -0.31 5.34
N VAL A 71 -6.01 -1.41 5.97
CA VAL A 71 -6.71 -2.67 5.82
C VAL A 71 -7.51 -2.87 7.10
N ASP A 72 -8.83 -2.96 6.99
CA ASP A 72 -9.65 -3.08 8.19
C ASP A 72 -9.76 -4.54 8.62
N ALA A 73 -10.47 -4.78 9.69
CA ALA A 73 -10.55 -6.11 10.25
C ALA A 73 -11.19 -7.11 9.32
N ARG A 74 -11.94 -6.66 8.35
CA ARG A 74 -12.54 -7.55 7.40
C ARG A 74 -11.69 -7.75 6.18
N GLY A 75 -10.56 -7.09 6.10
CA GLY A 75 -9.70 -7.18 4.95
C GLY A 75 -10.02 -6.20 3.84
N TYR A 76 -10.89 -5.23 4.09
CA TYR A 76 -11.19 -4.24 3.09
C TYR A 76 -10.15 -3.13 3.09
N LEU A 77 -9.94 -2.54 1.93
CA LEU A 77 -9.01 -1.43 1.81
C LEU A 77 -9.77 -0.12 1.94
N ASN A 78 -9.31 0.73 2.81
CA ASN A 78 -9.92 2.03 3.00
C ASN A 78 -8.91 3.10 2.63
N LEU A 79 -9.24 3.96 1.67
CA LEU A 79 -8.33 5.00 1.25
C LEU A 79 -8.70 6.32 1.88
N GLU A 80 -7.70 7.05 2.38
CA GLU A 80 -7.98 8.36 2.93
C GLU A 80 -6.80 9.26 2.67
N ARG A 81 -7.01 10.57 2.74
CA ARG A 81 -5.96 11.49 2.54
C ARG A 81 -5.02 11.48 3.67
N ALA A 82 -3.78 11.18 3.40
CA ALA A 82 -2.78 11.13 4.43
C ALA A 82 -2.29 12.53 4.68
N GLY A 83 -2.12 12.90 5.92
CA GLY A 83 -1.57 14.19 6.22
C GLY A 83 -2.46 15.32 5.85
N ALA A 84 -3.68 15.09 5.69
CA ALA A 84 -4.54 16.13 5.36
C ALA A 84 -4.63 17.02 6.51
N VAL A 85 -4.50 18.20 6.41
CA VAL A 85 -4.56 18.99 7.51
C VAL A 85 -5.25 20.11 7.25
#